data_db8b9fa16f69382183262944b3b20998
#
_entry.id   db8b9fa16f69382183262944b3b20998
#
_cell.length_a   1.000
_cell.length_b   1.000
_cell.length_c   1.000
_cell.angle_alpha   90.00
_cell.angle_beta   90.00
_cell.angle_gamma   90.00
#
_symmetry.space_group_name_H-M   'P 1'
#
loop_
_entity.id
_entity.type
_entity.pdbx_description
1 polymer ?
#
loop_
_entity_poly.entity_id
_entity_poly.type
_entity_poly.pdbx_seq_one_letter_code
_entity_poly.pdbx_strand_id
1 'polypeptide(L)'
;MNDVDKTLIKKLAERASELGGRAYFVGGIVRDEVMGRPIKDVDIEVHGISETILETVLKEIGKPIRFGSAFGVYSLAGHNIDIALPRSERKSGAGHRDFDIRIDPFIGIKEAARRRDFTMNALLKDILTGEIADPYGGTEDIKNRIIRHIDDKKFGEDP
;
A
#
# COMPACT_ATOMS: atom_id res chain seq x y z
N MET A 1 14.77 9.57 3.27
CA MET A 1 13.88 10.23 2.26
C MET A 1 14.31 11.68 2.13
N ASN A 2 14.57 12.11 0.92
CA ASN A 2 15.01 13.50 0.67
C ASN A 2 13.82 14.48 0.68
N ASP A 3 14.12 15.78 0.72
CA ASP A 3 13.09 16.83 0.82
C ASP A 3 12.23 16.94 -0.44
N VAL A 4 12.80 16.64 -1.62
CA VAL A 4 12.05 16.63 -2.88
C VAL A 4 10.98 15.54 -2.85
N ASP A 5 11.34 14.34 -2.41
CA ASP A 5 10.41 13.22 -2.28
C ASP A 5 9.30 13.50 -1.25
N LYS A 6 9.66 14.08 -0.11
CA LYS A 6 8.67 14.47 0.92
C LYS A 6 7.66 15.46 0.38
N THR A 7 8.12 16.48 -0.35
CA THR A 7 7.25 17.49 -0.97
C THR A 7 6.31 16.86 -1.99
N LEU A 8 6.83 15.95 -2.82
CA LEU A 8 6.08 15.27 -3.86
C LEU A 8 5.02 14.35 -3.25
N ILE A 9 5.38 13.59 -2.22
CA ILE A 9 4.47 12.69 -1.50
C ILE A 9 3.35 13.48 -0.83
N LYS A 10 3.67 14.61 -0.22
CA LYS A 10 2.68 15.51 0.39
C LYS A 10 1.68 16.02 -0.64
N LYS A 11 2.15 16.45 -1.81
CA LYS A 11 1.26 16.87 -2.91
C LYS A 11 0.35 15.76 -3.36
N LEU A 12 0.87 14.55 -3.50
CA LEU A 12 0.05 13.38 -3.85
C LEU A 12 -1.06 13.16 -2.81
N ALA A 13 -0.72 13.18 -1.54
CA ALA A 13 -1.68 12.96 -0.46
C ALA A 13 -2.73 14.07 -0.37
N GLU A 14 -2.34 15.31 -0.51
CA GLU A 14 -3.26 16.46 -0.54
C GLU A 14 -4.23 16.37 -1.71
N ARG A 15 -3.71 16.05 -2.89
CA ARG A 15 -4.51 15.93 -4.10
C ARG A 15 -5.50 14.79 -4.02
N ALA A 16 -5.05 13.63 -3.52
CA ALA A 16 -5.94 12.49 -3.28
C ALA A 16 -7.06 12.84 -2.30
N SER A 17 -6.73 13.56 -1.22
CA SER A 17 -7.71 14.00 -0.23
C SER A 17 -8.75 14.96 -0.82
N GLU A 18 -8.32 15.90 -1.65
CA GLU A 18 -9.23 16.83 -2.35
C GLU A 18 -10.23 16.10 -3.26
N LEU A 19 -9.82 14.95 -3.79
CA LEU A 19 -10.65 14.14 -4.69
C LEU A 19 -11.45 13.05 -3.96
N GLY A 20 -11.49 13.09 -2.64
CA GLY A 20 -12.27 12.18 -1.82
C GLY A 20 -11.53 10.90 -1.41
N GLY A 21 -10.25 10.79 -1.70
CA GLY A 21 -9.42 9.63 -1.35
C GLY A 21 -8.51 9.86 -0.17
N ARG A 22 -7.64 8.89 0.07
CA ARG A 22 -6.60 8.94 1.09
C ARG A 22 -5.35 8.20 0.63
N ALA A 23 -4.21 8.77 0.93
CA ALA A 23 -2.92 8.15 0.64
C ALA A 23 -2.24 7.69 1.94
N TYR A 24 -1.69 6.48 1.91
CA TYR A 24 -1.03 5.85 3.05
C TYR A 24 0.35 5.36 2.67
N PHE A 25 1.30 5.51 3.58
CA PHE A 25 2.49 4.67 3.56
C PHE A 25 2.09 3.25 3.97
N VAL A 26 2.59 2.25 3.26
CA VAL A 26 2.24 0.86 3.51
C VAL A 26 3.47 -0.04 3.53
N GLY A 27 3.32 -1.23 4.09
CA GLY A 27 4.34 -2.27 4.06
C GLY A 27 5.56 -1.97 4.90
N GLY A 28 6.73 -2.30 4.38
CA GLY A 28 7.99 -2.25 5.11
C GLY A 28 8.38 -0.89 5.67
N ILE A 29 7.99 0.21 5.02
CA ILE A 29 8.32 1.55 5.50
C ILE A 29 7.69 1.83 6.87
N VAL A 30 6.43 1.45 7.06
CA VAL A 30 5.72 1.68 8.33
C VAL A 30 6.29 0.79 9.42
N ARG A 31 6.51 -0.49 9.10
CA ARG A 31 7.18 -1.43 10.02
C ARG A 31 8.54 -0.90 10.45
N ASP A 32 9.38 -0.47 9.51
CA ASP A 32 10.74 -0.01 9.80
C ASP A 32 10.72 1.26 10.64
N GLU A 33 9.78 2.17 10.39
CA GLU A 33 9.61 3.37 11.23
C GLU A 33 9.23 2.98 12.67
N VAL A 34 8.28 2.08 12.85
CA VAL A 34 7.88 1.59 14.18
C VAL A 34 9.04 0.91 14.89
N MET A 35 9.89 0.19 14.15
CA MET A 35 11.07 -0.49 14.69
C MET A 35 12.28 0.44 14.85
N GLY A 36 12.21 1.69 14.44
CA GLY A 36 13.33 2.63 14.48
C GLY A 36 14.43 2.33 13.48
N ARG A 37 14.13 1.62 12.39
CA ARG A 37 15.09 1.28 11.33
C ARG A 37 15.12 2.32 10.24
N PRO A 38 16.25 2.45 9.50
CA PRO A 38 16.34 3.35 8.34
C PRO A 38 15.31 2.97 7.26
N ILE A 39 14.71 3.98 6.66
CA ILE A 39 13.75 3.82 5.56
C ILE A 39 14.53 3.76 4.25
N LYS A 40 14.32 2.70 3.47
CA LYS A 40 14.97 2.48 2.17
C LYS A 40 14.02 2.71 1.00
N ASP A 41 12.92 1.99 0.98
CA ASP A 41 11.94 2.02 -0.11
C ASP A 41 10.64 2.61 0.41
N VAL A 42 9.96 3.36 -0.44
CA VAL A 42 8.70 4.02 -0.10
C VAL A 42 7.59 3.40 -0.93
N ASP A 43 6.66 2.73 -0.25
CA ASP A 43 5.45 2.19 -0.84
C ASP A 43 4.25 2.99 -0.36
N ILE A 44 3.44 3.45 -1.30
CA ILE A 44 2.24 4.24 -1.06
C ILE A 44 1.04 3.52 -1.66
N GLU A 45 -0.05 3.48 -0.90
CA GLU A 45 -1.33 2.97 -1.38
C GLU A 45 -2.37 4.08 -1.32
N VAL A 46 -3.05 4.32 -2.43
CA VAL A 46 -4.06 5.39 -2.54
C VAL A 46 -5.44 4.77 -2.62
N HIS A 47 -6.28 5.08 -1.66
CA HIS A 47 -7.64 4.58 -1.54
C HIS A 47 -8.66 5.62 -1.97
N GLY A 48 -9.82 5.15 -2.46
CA GLY A 48 -10.98 6.00 -2.67
C GLY A 48 -10.99 6.82 -3.96
N ILE A 49 -10.05 6.59 -4.86
CA ILE A 49 -10.05 7.21 -6.21
C ILE A 49 -9.82 6.15 -7.26
N SER A 50 -10.34 6.38 -8.47
CA SER A 50 -10.17 5.45 -9.59
C SER A 50 -8.74 5.49 -10.15
N GLU A 51 -8.38 4.47 -10.94
CA GLU A 51 -7.08 4.43 -11.60
C GLU A 51 -6.88 5.64 -12.54
N THR A 52 -7.92 6.03 -13.27
CA THR A 52 -7.87 7.19 -14.16
C THR A 52 -7.57 8.48 -13.41
N ILE A 53 -8.21 8.67 -12.25
CA ILE A 53 -7.97 9.83 -11.39
C ILE A 53 -6.56 9.80 -10.83
N LEU A 54 -6.09 8.63 -10.38
CA LEU A 54 -4.72 8.48 -9.87
C LEU A 54 -3.69 8.84 -10.95
N GLU A 55 -3.86 8.35 -12.18
CA GLU A 55 -2.95 8.70 -13.29
C GLU A 55 -2.91 10.20 -13.53
N THR A 56 -4.07 10.87 -13.50
CA THR A 56 -4.15 12.32 -13.68
C THR A 56 -3.37 13.04 -12.59
N VAL A 57 -3.54 12.64 -11.33
CA VAL A 57 -2.81 13.21 -10.20
C VAL A 57 -1.31 13.00 -10.33
N LEU A 58 -0.89 11.79 -10.71
CA LEU A 58 0.53 11.47 -10.88
C LEU A 58 1.19 12.29 -11.99
N LYS A 59 0.46 12.55 -13.08
CA LYS A 59 0.94 13.41 -14.16
C LYS A 59 1.09 14.88 -13.74
N GLU A 60 0.30 15.35 -12.77
CA GLU A 60 0.42 16.70 -12.21
C GLU A 60 1.71 16.87 -11.41
N ILE A 61 2.21 15.80 -10.78
CA ILE A 61 3.34 15.87 -9.85
C ILE A 61 4.65 15.29 -10.41
N GLY A 62 4.60 14.57 -11.51
CA GLY A 62 5.79 13.97 -12.10
C GLY A 62 5.51 13.18 -13.36
N LYS A 63 6.39 12.24 -13.66
CA LYS A 63 6.26 11.33 -14.82
C LYS A 63 5.95 9.92 -14.31
N PRO A 64 4.69 9.48 -14.34
CA PRO A 64 4.36 8.13 -13.90
C PRO A 64 4.85 7.08 -14.88
N ILE A 65 5.37 5.99 -14.32
CA ILE A 65 5.73 4.77 -15.04
C ILE A 65 4.81 3.68 -14.51
N ARG A 66 4.02 3.09 -15.38
CA ARG A 66 3.11 2.00 -15.03
C ARG A 66 3.84 0.67 -15.07
N PHE A 67 3.79 -0.08 -13.97
CA PHE A 67 4.31 -1.44 -13.89
C PHE A 67 3.21 -2.44 -14.17
N GLY A 68 3.41 -3.28 -15.17
CA GLY A 68 2.44 -4.29 -15.55
C GLY A 68 1.14 -3.71 -16.08
N SER A 69 0.40 -4.47 -16.85
CA SER A 69 -0.83 -3.99 -17.47
C SER A 69 -2.06 -4.10 -16.57
N ALA A 70 -1.98 -4.88 -15.49
CA ALA A 70 -3.18 -5.32 -14.78
C ALA A 70 -3.32 -4.83 -13.33
N PHE A 71 -2.27 -4.26 -12.70
CA PHE A 71 -2.24 -4.20 -11.24
C PHE A 71 -2.28 -2.80 -10.63
N GLY A 72 -2.40 -1.74 -11.43
CA GLY A 72 -2.49 -0.38 -10.90
C GLY A 72 -1.32 0.04 -10.03
N VAL A 73 -0.11 -0.39 -10.41
CA VAL A 73 1.12 -0.02 -9.72
C VAL A 73 1.92 0.93 -10.59
N TYR A 74 2.37 2.02 -9.98
CA TYR A 74 3.12 3.08 -10.65
C TYR A 74 4.37 3.43 -9.87
N SER A 75 5.39 3.89 -10.58
CA SER A 75 6.48 4.66 -9.98
C SER A 75 6.52 6.04 -10.60
N LEU A 76 7.34 6.93 -10.04
CA LEU A 76 7.60 8.25 -10.61
C LEU A 76 9.05 8.29 -11.09
N ALA A 77 9.27 8.70 -12.32
CA ALA A 77 10.61 8.75 -12.91
C ALA A 77 11.56 9.59 -12.05
N GLY A 78 12.72 9.03 -11.72
CA GLY A 78 13.73 9.71 -10.90
C GLY A 78 13.48 9.62 -9.40
N HIS A 79 12.46 8.89 -8.94
CA HIS A 79 12.13 8.74 -7.53
C HIS A 79 11.98 7.28 -7.16
N ASN A 80 12.41 6.91 -5.96
CA ASN A 80 12.27 5.54 -5.43
C ASN A 80 10.96 5.41 -4.62
N ILE A 81 9.85 5.67 -5.29
CA ILE A 81 8.51 5.68 -4.70
C ILE A 81 7.60 4.83 -5.57
N ASP A 82 7.00 3.80 -4.98
CA ASP A 82 5.99 2.98 -5.63
C ASP A 82 4.61 3.37 -5.12
N ILE A 83 3.68 3.53 -6.05
CA ILE A 83 2.32 3.98 -5.75
C ILE A 83 1.36 2.96 -6.34
N ALA A 84 0.47 2.43 -5.50
CA ALA A 84 -0.48 1.41 -5.90
C ALA A 84 -1.91 1.78 -5.47
N LEU A 85 -2.88 1.25 -6.20
CA LEU A 85 -4.26 1.18 -5.77
C LEU A 85 -4.49 -0.12 -5.01
N PRO A 86 -5.44 -0.13 -4.06
CA PRO A 86 -5.83 -1.36 -3.37
C PRO A 86 -6.31 -2.42 -4.36
N ARG A 87 -6.01 -3.68 -4.04
CA ARG A 87 -6.36 -4.83 -4.86
C ARG A 87 -7.09 -5.87 -4.04
N SER A 88 -8.05 -6.53 -4.68
CA SER A 88 -8.66 -7.74 -4.14
C SER A 88 -8.12 -8.97 -4.88
N GLU A 89 -7.98 -10.07 -4.17
CA GLU A 89 -7.62 -11.36 -4.74
C GLU A 89 -8.78 -12.32 -4.52
N ARG A 90 -9.24 -12.94 -5.62
CA ARG A 90 -10.26 -13.97 -5.58
C ARG A 90 -9.74 -15.22 -6.27
N LYS A 91 -10.00 -16.38 -5.67
CA LYS A 91 -9.73 -17.64 -6.32
C LYS A 91 -10.74 -17.82 -7.46
N SER A 92 -10.25 -17.89 -8.70
CA SER A 92 -11.10 -17.97 -9.90
C SER A 92 -11.30 -19.40 -10.42
N GLY A 93 -10.64 -20.40 -9.80
CA GLY A 93 -10.74 -21.79 -10.22
C GLY A 93 -10.35 -22.77 -9.14
N ALA A 94 -10.30 -24.06 -9.48
CA ALA A 94 -9.95 -25.15 -8.55
C ALA A 94 -8.43 -25.28 -8.29
N GLY A 95 -7.59 -24.62 -9.10
CA GLY A 95 -6.13 -24.68 -8.99
C GLY A 95 -5.57 -23.70 -7.98
N HIS A 96 -4.38 -24.01 -7.45
CA HIS A 96 -3.70 -23.16 -6.49
C HIS A 96 -3.27 -21.80 -7.04
N ARG A 97 -3.17 -21.66 -8.35
CA ARG A 97 -2.67 -20.45 -9.03
C ARG A 97 -3.77 -19.65 -9.73
N ASP A 98 -5.00 -20.09 -9.61
CA ASP A 98 -6.11 -19.42 -10.28
C ASP A 98 -6.69 -18.32 -9.39
N PHE A 99 -5.93 -17.22 -9.26
CA PHE A 99 -6.37 -16.03 -8.56
C PHE A 99 -6.72 -14.95 -9.55
N ASP A 100 -7.88 -14.33 -9.35
CA ASP A 100 -8.31 -13.16 -10.08
C ASP A 100 -7.96 -11.92 -9.24
N ILE A 101 -6.95 -11.19 -9.68
CA ILE A 101 -6.49 -9.96 -9.02
C ILE A 101 -7.16 -8.78 -9.70
N ARG A 102 -7.90 -8.00 -8.93
CA ARG A 102 -8.59 -6.82 -9.42
C ARG A 102 -8.24 -5.59 -8.62
N ILE A 103 -8.10 -4.46 -9.31
CA ILE A 103 -8.01 -3.16 -8.67
C ILE A 103 -9.35 -2.86 -8.03
N ASP A 104 -9.34 -2.55 -6.74
CA ASP A 104 -10.53 -2.21 -5.98
C ASP A 104 -10.23 -1.04 -5.03
N PRO A 105 -10.28 0.20 -5.55
CA PRO A 105 -9.89 1.38 -4.76
C PRO A 105 -10.77 1.66 -3.55
N PHE A 106 -11.95 1.08 -3.50
CA PHE A 106 -12.95 1.31 -2.46
C PHE A 106 -13.13 0.13 -1.51
N ILE A 107 -12.22 -0.85 -1.58
CA ILE A 107 -12.34 -2.09 -0.78
C ILE A 107 -12.21 -1.86 0.74
N GLY A 108 -11.54 -0.80 1.13
CA GLY A 108 -11.27 -0.48 2.54
C GLY A 108 -9.93 -0.99 3.04
N ILE A 109 -9.47 -0.37 4.12
CA ILE A 109 -8.13 -0.60 4.69
C ILE A 109 -7.93 -2.05 5.12
N LYS A 110 -8.90 -2.62 5.84
CA LYS A 110 -8.80 -3.97 6.40
C LYS A 110 -8.66 -5.03 5.32
N GLU A 111 -9.52 -5.00 4.30
CA GLU A 111 -9.48 -5.97 3.21
C GLU A 111 -8.25 -5.76 2.32
N ALA A 112 -7.84 -4.51 2.08
CA ALA A 112 -6.62 -4.24 1.33
C ALA A 112 -5.38 -4.79 2.04
N ALA A 113 -5.33 -4.68 3.37
CA ALA A 113 -4.22 -5.20 4.17
C ALA A 113 -4.24 -6.72 4.34
N ARG A 114 -5.40 -7.35 4.19
CA ARG A 114 -5.59 -8.80 4.40
C ARG A 114 -4.71 -9.65 3.48
N ARG A 115 -4.41 -9.20 2.28
CA ARG A 115 -3.56 -9.93 1.34
C ARG A 115 -2.07 -9.92 1.71
N ARG A 116 -1.66 -9.12 2.71
CA ARG A 116 -0.30 -9.13 3.22
C ARG A 116 -0.03 -10.43 3.96
N ASP A 117 1.24 -10.81 4.05
CA ASP A 117 1.66 -12.08 4.67
C ASP A 117 1.61 -12.03 6.20
N PHE A 118 2.27 -11.06 6.80
CA PHE A 118 2.38 -10.93 8.26
C PHE A 118 1.75 -9.65 8.77
N THR A 119 1.26 -9.71 10.02
CA THR A 119 0.64 -8.57 10.70
C THR A 119 1.55 -7.35 10.74
N MET A 120 2.85 -7.56 10.95
CA MET A 120 3.83 -6.47 10.99
C MET A 120 4.01 -5.75 9.64
N ASN A 121 3.60 -6.37 8.54
CA ASN A 121 3.65 -5.79 7.20
C ASN A 121 2.29 -5.21 6.76
N ALA A 122 1.27 -5.30 7.59
CA ALA A 122 -0.09 -4.83 7.30
C ALA A 122 -0.42 -3.50 7.98
N LEU A 123 0.58 -2.70 8.30
CA LEU A 123 0.42 -1.38 8.89
C LEU A 123 0.26 -0.34 7.78
N LEU A 124 -0.61 0.64 8.01
CA LEU A 124 -0.79 1.78 7.12
C LEU A 124 -0.61 3.07 7.93
N LYS A 125 0.11 4.02 7.37
CA LYS A 125 0.27 5.34 7.98
C LYS A 125 -0.31 6.39 7.07
N ASP A 126 -1.30 7.12 7.56
CA ASP A 126 -1.89 8.25 6.81
C ASP A 126 -0.80 9.32 6.59
N ILE A 127 -0.57 9.67 5.33
CA ILE A 127 0.52 10.59 4.97
C ILE A 127 0.25 11.99 5.53
N LEU A 128 -0.99 12.44 5.55
CA LEU A 128 -1.35 13.78 6.00
C LEU A 128 -1.46 13.90 7.52
N THR A 129 -2.03 12.90 8.19
CA THR A 129 -2.28 12.96 9.64
C THR A 129 -1.20 12.29 10.46
N GLY A 130 -0.43 11.37 9.88
CA GLY A 130 0.53 10.56 10.60
C GLY A 130 -0.09 9.43 11.43
N GLU A 131 -1.40 9.27 11.38
CA GLU A 131 -2.10 8.24 12.12
C GLU A 131 -1.79 6.85 11.53
N ILE A 132 -1.49 5.88 12.42
CA ILE A 132 -1.22 4.51 12.02
C ILE A 132 -2.49 3.68 12.17
N ALA A 133 -2.92 3.06 11.07
CA ALA A 133 -3.97 2.06 11.06
C ALA A 133 -3.34 0.68 11.17
N ASP A 134 -3.80 -0.10 12.12
CA ASP A 134 -3.24 -1.42 12.46
C ASP A 134 -4.38 -2.44 12.57
N PRO A 135 -4.95 -2.86 11.43
CA PRO A 135 -6.15 -3.71 11.43
C PRO A 135 -5.91 -5.13 11.97
N TYR A 136 -4.67 -5.60 12.02
CA TYR A 136 -4.34 -6.98 12.41
C TYR A 136 -3.39 -7.08 13.61
N GLY A 137 -3.17 -5.99 14.34
CA GLY A 137 -2.37 -6.01 15.55
C GLY A 137 -0.86 -6.10 15.33
N GLY A 138 -0.36 -5.65 14.18
CA GLY A 138 1.06 -5.73 13.82
C GLY A 138 1.97 -4.92 14.73
N THR A 139 1.52 -3.80 15.25
CA THR A 139 2.32 -2.96 16.16
C THR A 139 2.65 -3.71 17.46
N GLU A 140 1.66 -4.40 18.02
CA GLU A 140 1.86 -5.21 19.23
C GLU A 140 2.77 -6.41 18.93
N ASP A 141 2.60 -7.05 17.77
CA ASP A 141 3.44 -8.17 17.35
C ASP A 141 4.89 -7.73 17.16
N ILE A 142 5.15 -6.56 16.61
CA ILE A 142 6.49 -5.98 16.51
C ILE A 142 7.09 -5.78 17.90
N LYS A 143 6.35 -5.19 18.80
CA LYS A 143 6.78 -4.93 20.19
C LYS A 143 7.16 -6.22 20.91
N ASN A 144 6.39 -7.28 20.70
CA ASN A 144 6.60 -8.59 21.32
C ASN A 144 7.52 -9.51 20.52
N ARG A 145 8.07 -9.04 19.40
CA ARG A 145 8.94 -9.80 18.50
C ARG A 145 8.27 -11.08 17.97
N ILE A 146 6.98 -10.97 17.62
CA ILE A 146 6.18 -12.07 17.09
C ILE A 146 6.02 -11.92 15.59
N ILE A 147 6.22 -13.00 14.86
CA ILE A 147 5.88 -13.10 13.44
C ILE A 147 4.58 -13.89 13.35
N ARG A 148 3.51 -13.23 12.88
CA ARG A 148 2.17 -13.82 12.85
C ARG A 148 1.56 -13.67 11.46
N HIS A 149 0.96 -14.76 10.94
CA HIS A 149 0.19 -14.72 9.70
C HIS A 149 -1.10 -13.93 9.91
N ILE A 150 -1.54 -13.21 8.88
CA ILE A 150 -2.83 -12.53 8.89
C ILE A 150 -3.95 -13.54 8.70
N ASP A 151 -3.74 -14.50 7.80
CA ASP A 151 -4.71 -15.51 7.42
C ASP A 151 -3.98 -16.84 7.23
N ASP A 152 -4.10 -17.75 8.21
CA ASP A 152 -3.44 -19.06 8.18
C ASP A 152 -3.85 -19.88 6.96
N LYS A 153 -5.11 -19.82 6.55
CA LYS A 153 -5.61 -20.51 5.39
C LYS A 153 -4.98 -19.98 4.10
N LYS A 154 -4.88 -18.66 3.97
CA LYS A 154 -4.24 -18.02 2.81
C LYS A 154 -2.76 -18.32 2.77
N PHE A 155 -2.09 -18.29 3.90
CA PHE A 155 -0.66 -18.60 4.00
C PHE A 155 -0.38 -20.06 3.64
N GLY A 156 -1.25 -20.98 4.05
CA GLY A 156 -1.14 -22.40 3.69
C GLY A 156 -1.41 -22.70 2.21
N GLU A 157 -2.16 -21.85 1.52
CA GLU A 157 -2.44 -21.97 0.09
C GLU A 157 -1.31 -21.44 -0.80
N ASP A 158 -0.40 -20.65 -0.25
CA ASP A 158 0.73 -20.05 -0.97
C ASP A 158 2.04 -20.49 -0.30
N PRO A 159 2.51 -21.70 -0.60
CA PRO A 159 3.76 -22.21 -0.03
C PRO A 159 5.00 -21.53 -0.55
#